data_684af4e867887ed7669a2530e3ffd786
#
_entry.id   684af4e867887ed7669a2530e3ffd786
#
_cell.length_a   1.000
_cell.length_b   1.000
_cell.length_c   1.000
_cell.angle_alpha   90.00
_cell.angle_beta   90.00
_cell.angle_gamma   90.00
#
_symmetry.space_group_name_H-M   'P 1'
#
loop_
_entity.id
_entity.type
_entity.pdbx_description
1 polymer ?
#
loop_
_entity_poly.entity_id
_entity_poly.type
_entity_poly.pdbx_seq_one_letter_code
_entity_poly.pdbx_strand_id
1 'polypeptide(L)'
;HRALSEHKTLSVSWSHYLMYLLFFFGIPACPNLTLAYCLAVCVGIANSALDTGGYPALMECFPKASGSAVILVKAMVSFGQMFYPMLVSYMLLNNIWYGYGLIIPGILFVLITLMLLKSKFPSQLVDASVANELPQMNSKPLVWLEGVSSVLFGVAAFSTFYVIVVWMPKYAMAFAGMSEAEALKTISYYSMGSLVCVFIFAALLKKMVRPIWANVFNSALATITAAIIYLYPSPLVCNAGAFVIGFSAAGGILQLGVSVMSEFFPKSKAKVTSIYMMMGGLANFVIPLITGYLSNIGLQYIIVLDFTFALLALITAIIVFIRYYRVFIIPENDVRFGEHKFSTRLNTIKHRG
;
A
#
# COMPACT_ATOMS: atom_id res chain seq x y z
N HIS A 1 21.84 -18.81 22.86
CA HIS A 1 21.65 -18.21 21.52
C HIS A 1 20.20 -17.74 21.28
N ARG A 2 19.14 -18.43 21.75
CA ARG A 2 17.72 -18.04 21.61
C ARG A 2 17.39 -16.75 22.38
N ALA A 3 17.74 -16.65 23.65
CA ALA A 3 17.49 -15.47 24.47
C ALA A 3 18.18 -14.18 23.94
N LEU A 4 19.35 -14.31 23.32
CA LEU A 4 20.09 -13.21 22.71
C LEU A 4 19.46 -12.71 21.40
N SER A 5 18.76 -13.57 20.63
CA SER A 5 18.04 -13.16 19.43
C SER A 5 16.73 -12.46 19.76
N GLU A 6 16.00 -12.91 20.78
CA GLU A 6 14.79 -12.26 21.28
C GLU A 6 15.10 -10.87 21.89
N HIS A 7 16.19 -10.75 22.66
CA HIS A 7 16.64 -9.46 23.17
C HIS A 7 17.07 -8.48 22.07
N LYS A 8 17.71 -8.94 20.99
CA LYS A 8 18.08 -8.07 19.86
C LYS A 8 16.87 -7.59 19.07
N THR A 9 15.88 -8.43 18.82
CA THR A 9 14.64 -8.04 18.11
C THR A 9 13.82 -7.07 18.96
N LEU A 10 13.74 -7.26 20.25
CA LEU A 10 13.08 -6.35 21.18
C LEU A 10 13.80 -4.99 21.27
N SER A 11 15.14 -4.97 21.36
CA SER A 11 15.90 -3.71 21.47
C SER A 11 15.81 -2.85 20.21
N VAL A 12 15.80 -3.45 19.03
CA VAL A 12 15.58 -2.74 17.75
C VAL A 12 14.17 -2.18 17.69
N SER A 13 13.18 -2.90 18.21
CA SER A 13 11.79 -2.43 18.26
C SER A 13 11.65 -1.18 19.15
N TRP A 14 12.27 -1.14 20.33
CA TRP A 14 12.18 -0.02 21.28
C TRP A 14 12.71 1.30 20.73
N SER A 15 13.82 1.28 20.01
CA SER A 15 14.39 2.49 19.41
C SER A 15 13.43 3.14 18.40
N HIS A 16 12.69 2.36 17.63
CA HIS A 16 11.74 2.89 16.66
C HIS A 16 10.49 3.50 17.33
N TYR A 17 9.98 2.88 18.39
CA TYR A 17 8.89 3.47 19.19
C TYR A 17 9.32 4.80 19.82
N LEU A 18 10.54 4.86 20.35
CA LEU A 18 11.08 6.11 20.90
C LEU A 18 11.18 7.22 19.85
N MET A 19 11.61 6.89 18.62
CA MET A 19 11.67 7.86 17.51
C MET A 19 10.29 8.45 17.16
N TYR A 20 9.23 7.62 17.18
CA TYR A 20 7.87 8.10 17.02
C TYR A 20 7.43 9.02 18.13
N LEU A 21 7.72 8.67 19.38
CA LEU A 21 7.40 9.51 20.53
C LEU A 21 8.13 10.85 20.49
N LEU A 22 9.42 10.82 20.11
CA LEU A 22 10.20 12.04 19.91
C LEU A 22 9.59 12.92 18.80
N PHE A 23 9.06 12.35 17.75
CA PHE A 23 8.37 13.12 16.73
C PHE A 23 7.06 13.71 17.25
N PHE A 24 6.16 12.91 17.80
CA PHE A 24 4.84 13.37 18.23
C PHE A 24 4.90 14.44 19.34
N PHE A 25 5.82 14.33 20.27
CA PHE A 25 5.96 15.29 21.36
C PHE A 25 7.05 16.36 21.09
N GLY A 26 8.02 16.04 20.25
CA GLY A 26 9.12 16.95 19.92
C GLY A 26 8.70 18.03 18.91
N ILE A 27 7.92 17.72 17.89
CA ILE A 27 7.48 18.70 16.87
C ILE A 27 6.69 19.86 17.50
N PRO A 28 5.69 19.64 18.38
CA PRO A 28 4.97 20.74 19.04
C PRO A 28 5.86 21.64 19.91
N ALA A 29 6.92 21.09 20.47
CA ALA A 29 7.88 21.83 21.29
C ALA A 29 9.07 22.39 20.50
N CYS A 30 9.09 22.23 19.17
CA CYS A 30 10.24 22.51 18.33
C CYS A 30 10.46 24.01 18.15
N PRO A 31 11.63 24.58 18.52
CA PRO A 31 11.89 26.00 18.41
C PRO A 31 12.32 26.43 17.01
N ASN A 32 12.77 25.52 16.17
CA ASN A 32 13.30 25.84 14.83
C ASN A 32 13.06 24.73 13.80
N LEU A 33 13.10 25.13 12.53
CA LEU A 33 12.81 24.25 11.39
C LEU A 33 13.84 23.12 11.22
N THR A 34 15.11 23.37 11.56
CA THR A 34 16.19 22.38 11.44
C THR A 34 15.94 21.16 12.32
N LEU A 35 15.55 21.41 13.60
CA LEU A 35 15.20 20.34 14.51
C LEU A 35 13.95 19.56 14.04
N ALA A 36 12.96 20.27 13.47
CA ALA A 36 11.78 19.64 12.88
C ALA A 36 12.15 18.67 11.75
N TYR A 37 13.07 19.05 10.86
CA TYR A 37 13.58 18.15 9.81
C TYR A 37 14.31 16.93 10.39
N CYS A 38 15.13 17.11 11.42
CA CYS A 38 15.79 15.97 12.07
C CYS A 38 14.76 14.99 12.66
N LEU A 39 13.72 15.49 13.33
CA LEU A 39 12.65 14.66 13.88
C LEU A 39 11.84 13.95 12.78
N ALA A 40 11.60 14.63 11.65
CA ALA A 40 10.93 14.03 10.49
C ALA A 40 11.76 12.89 9.87
N VAL A 41 13.08 13.03 9.77
CA VAL A 41 13.97 11.95 9.32
C VAL A 41 13.92 10.76 10.30
N CYS A 42 13.98 11.03 11.61
CA CYS A 42 13.89 9.98 12.62
C CYS A 42 12.59 9.19 12.52
N VAL A 43 11.44 9.87 12.39
CA VAL A 43 10.16 9.16 12.25
C VAL A 43 10.04 8.41 10.92
N GLY A 44 10.65 8.92 9.84
CA GLY A 44 10.71 8.21 8.56
C GLY A 44 11.45 6.87 8.66
N ILE A 45 12.59 6.85 9.36
CA ILE A 45 13.35 5.61 9.67
C ILE A 45 12.49 4.66 10.49
N ALA A 46 11.85 5.17 11.54
CA ALA A 46 10.99 4.38 12.41
C ALA A 46 9.79 3.78 11.66
N ASN A 47 9.16 4.55 10.76
CA ASN A 47 8.06 4.07 9.92
C ASN A 47 8.49 2.91 9.00
N SER A 48 9.61 3.08 8.30
CA SER A 48 10.13 2.01 7.43
C SER A 48 10.44 0.73 8.20
N ALA A 49 10.94 0.84 9.43
CA ALA A 49 11.23 -0.31 10.27
C ALA A 49 9.94 -0.99 10.77
N LEU A 50 8.91 -0.22 11.16
CA LEU A 50 7.61 -0.78 11.55
C LEU A 50 6.92 -1.49 10.38
N ASP A 51 6.94 -0.92 9.19
CA ASP A 51 6.38 -1.55 8.00
C ASP A 51 7.13 -2.86 7.67
N THR A 52 8.46 -2.85 7.73
CA THR A 52 9.30 -4.02 7.47
C THR A 52 9.03 -5.17 8.44
N GLY A 53 8.79 -4.87 9.70
CA GLY A 53 8.49 -5.87 10.74
C GLY A 53 7.01 -6.21 10.83
N GLY A 54 6.14 -5.22 10.72
CA GLY A 54 4.71 -5.34 10.96
C GLY A 54 3.97 -6.18 9.91
N TYR A 55 4.23 -5.95 8.62
CA TYR A 55 3.58 -6.73 7.56
C TYR A 55 3.92 -8.23 7.61
N PRO A 56 5.19 -8.65 7.70
CA PRO A 56 5.51 -10.07 7.86
C PRO A 56 4.92 -10.68 9.13
N ALA A 57 5.01 -9.99 10.27
CA ALA A 57 4.44 -10.47 11.52
C ALA A 57 2.93 -10.68 11.42
N LEU A 58 2.21 -9.76 10.77
CA LEU A 58 0.77 -9.89 10.54
C LEU A 58 0.44 -11.08 9.62
N MET A 59 1.23 -11.30 8.56
CA MET A 59 1.06 -12.46 7.67
C MET A 59 1.32 -13.78 8.41
N GLU A 60 2.25 -13.79 9.36
CA GLU A 60 2.54 -14.97 10.19
C GLU A 60 1.46 -15.23 11.24
N CYS A 61 0.83 -14.18 11.79
CA CYS A 61 -0.31 -14.31 12.70
C CYS A 61 -1.56 -14.89 12.01
N PHE A 62 -1.76 -14.58 10.73
CA PHE A 62 -2.95 -14.97 9.96
C PHE A 62 -2.59 -15.70 8.65
N PRO A 63 -1.92 -16.85 8.70
CA PRO A 63 -1.38 -17.51 7.51
C PRO A 63 -2.47 -17.91 6.49
N LYS A 64 -3.65 -18.33 6.97
CA LYS A 64 -4.79 -18.72 6.11
C LYS A 64 -5.52 -17.54 5.46
N ALA A 65 -5.32 -16.32 5.98
CA ALA A 65 -6.00 -15.12 5.53
C ALA A 65 -5.02 -13.93 5.42
N SER A 66 -3.77 -14.20 5.07
CA SER A 66 -2.68 -13.22 5.04
C SER A 66 -3.01 -12.00 4.18
N GLY A 67 -3.58 -12.21 2.98
CA GLY A 67 -4.02 -11.13 2.12
C GLY A 67 -5.10 -10.25 2.74
N SER A 68 -6.12 -10.85 3.37
CA SER A 68 -7.17 -10.09 4.07
C SER A 68 -6.63 -9.36 5.30
N ALA A 69 -5.72 -9.97 6.05
CA ALA A 69 -5.10 -9.35 7.22
C ALA A 69 -4.27 -8.12 6.84
N VAL A 70 -3.47 -8.24 5.78
CA VAL A 70 -2.62 -7.15 5.29
C VAL A 70 -3.45 -5.99 4.72
N ILE A 71 -4.53 -6.28 4.00
CA ILE A 71 -5.39 -5.21 3.46
C ILE A 71 -6.13 -4.43 4.57
N LEU A 72 -6.43 -5.06 5.72
CA LEU A 72 -7.02 -4.38 6.87
C LEU A 72 -6.10 -3.31 7.48
N VAL A 73 -4.77 -3.41 7.33
CA VAL A 73 -3.85 -2.33 7.68
C VAL A 73 -4.22 -1.06 6.91
N LYS A 74 -4.53 -1.19 5.62
CA LYS A 74 -4.97 -0.05 4.82
C LYS A 74 -6.30 0.54 5.30
N ALA A 75 -7.21 -0.26 5.84
CA ALA A 75 -8.43 0.25 6.47
C ALA A 75 -8.09 1.20 7.62
N MET A 76 -7.18 0.80 8.51
CA MET A 76 -6.74 1.64 9.64
C MET A 76 -6.07 2.93 9.14
N VAL A 77 -5.20 2.84 8.14
CA VAL A 77 -4.59 4.01 7.48
C VAL A 77 -5.66 4.93 6.90
N SER A 78 -6.65 4.40 6.18
CA SER A 78 -7.71 5.17 5.55
C SER A 78 -8.64 5.83 6.58
N PHE A 79 -8.92 5.18 7.71
CA PHE A 79 -9.60 5.81 8.84
C PHE A 79 -8.82 7.00 9.37
N GLY A 80 -7.51 6.85 9.60
CA GLY A 80 -6.66 7.95 10.03
C GLY A 80 -6.67 9.12 9.02
N GLN A 81 -6.53 8.82 7.73
CA GLN A 81 -6.55 9.81 6.65
C GLN A 81 -7.91 10.53 6.53
N MET A 82 -9.01 9.91 6.93
CA MET A 82 -10.34 10.52 6.90
C MET A 82 -10.57 11.39 8.14
N PHE A 83 -10.29 10.88 9.33
CA PHE A 83 -10.61 11.57 10.59
C PHE A 83 -9.61 12.63 11.00
N TYR A 84 -8.31 12.42 10.71
CA TYR A 84 -7.28 13.35 11.14
C TYR A 84 -7.41 14.77 10.55
N PRO A 85 -7.69 14.96 9.25
CA PRO A 85 -7.93 16.29 8.70
C PRO A 85 -9.18 16.96 9.30
N MET A 86 -10.22 16.20 9.64
CA MET A 86 -11.41 16.74 10.32
C MET A 86 -11.08 17.27 11.72
N LEU A 87 -10.26 16.52 12.47
CA LEU A 87 -9.76 16.94 13.77
C LEU A 87 -8.94 18.23 13.68
N VAL A 88 -8.02 18.30 12.72
CA VAL A 88 -7.19 19.49 12.49
C VAL A 88 -8.06 20.68 12.06
N SER A 89 -9.02 20.49 11.18
CA SER A 89 -9.95 21.54 10.76
C SER A 89 -10.78 22.08 11.93
N TYR A 90 -11.29 21.18 12.78
CA TYR A 90 -12.01 21.58 13.99
C TYR A 90 -11.13 22.41 14.93
N MET A 91 -9.87 22.02 15.13
CA MET A 91 -8.90 22.75 15.95
C MET A 91 -8.64 24.15 15.39
N LEU A 92 -8.45 24.28 14.07
CA LEU A 92 -8.23 25.55 13.40
C LEU A 92 -9.43 26.50 13.57
N LEU A 93 -10.65 25.99 13.36
CA LEU A 93 -11.87 26.77 13.49
C LEU A 93 -12.10 27.29 14.91
N ASN A 94 -11.66 26.55 15.92
CA ASN A 94 -11.81 26.92 17.33
C ASN A 94 -10.55 27.58 17.93
N ASN A 95 -9.57 27.97 17.12
CA ASN A 95 -8.29 28.55 17.56
C ASN A 95 -7.57 27.68 18.61
N ILE A 96 -7.70 26.38 18.52
CA ILE A 96 -7.00 25.43 19.40
C ILE A 96 -5.57 25.28 18.89
N TRP A 97 -4.62 25.26 19.83
CA TRP A 97 -3.22 25.14 19.49
C TRP A 97 -2.92 23.87 18.66
N TYR A 98 -2.24 24.05 17.52
CA TYR A 98 -1.95 22.98 16.55
C TYR A 98 -1.20 21.78 17.16
N GLY A 99 -0.43 22.00 18.23
CA GLY A 99 0.33 20.93 18.89
C GLY A 99 -0.54 19.78 19.39
N TYR A 100 -1.80 20.03 19.75
CA TYR A 100 -2.72 18.95 20.13
C TYR A 100 -2.99 17.97 18.98
N GLY A 101 -2.92 18.42 17.73
CA GLY A 101 -3.00 17.57 16.56
C GLY A 101 -1.93 16.47 16.51
N LEU A 102 -0.77 16.69 17.12
CA LEU A 102 0.30 15.70 17.24
C LEU A 102 0.29 14.99 18.59
N ILE A 103 0.01 15.70 19.68
CA ILE A 103 -0.01 15.14 21.05
C ILE A 103 -1.09 14.06 21.19
N ILE A 104 -2.30 14.27 20.63
CA ILE A 104 -3.39 13.27 20.72
C ILE A 104 -3.01 11.94 20.06
N PRO A 105 -2.57 11.90 18.77
CA PRO A 105 -2.03 10.66 18.20
C PRO A 105 -0.84 10.11 18.98
N GLY A 106 0.02 10.96 19.53
CA GLY A 106 1.15 10.55 20.36
C GLY A 106 0.71 9.80 21.62
N ILE A 107 -0.30 10.27 22.33
CA ILE A 107 -0.87 9.59 23.50
C ILE A 107 -1.46 8.23 23.10
N LEU A 108 -2.23 8.17 21.98
CA LEU A 108 -2.77 6.92 21.47
C LEU A 108 -1.64 5.94 21.10
N PHE A 109 -0.56 6.44 20.53
CA PHE A 109 0.60 5.62 20.20
C PHE A 109 1.29 5.05 21.44
N VAL A 110 1.41 5.83 22.53
CA VAL A 110 1.90 5.34 23.83
C VAL A 110 1.02 4.22 24.36
N LEU A 111 -0.31 4.40 24.35
CA LEU A 111 -1.24 3.37 24.82
C LEU A 111 -1.13 2.07 24.03
N ILE A 112 -1.07 2.17 22.69
CA ILE A 112 -0.89 1.00 21.81
C ILE A 112 0.46 0.34 22.12
N THR A 113 1.53 1.12 22.29
CA THR A 113 2.86 0.58 22.60
C THR A 113 2.84 -0.19 23.93
N LEU A 114 2.20 0.35 24.97
CA LEU A 114 2.04 -0.33 26.27
C LEU A 114 1.23 -1.63 26.16
N MET A 115 0.21 -1.67 25.28
CA MET A 115 -0.54 -2.90 25.00
C MET A 115 0.33 -3.94 24.28
N LEU A 116 1.15 -3.49 23.31
CA LEU A 116 2.05 -4.38 22.55
C LEU A 116 3.15 -4.99 23.42
N LEU A 117 3.58 -4.32 24.49
CA LEU A 117 4.53 -4.87 25.46
C LEU A 117 4.05 -6.15 26.15
N LYS A 118 2.75 -6.28 26.32
CA LYS A 118 2.11 -7.46 26.92
C LYS A 118 1.77 -8.54 25.88
N SER A 119 1.90 -8.22 24.60
CA SER A 119 1.54 -9.14 23.52
C SER A 119 2.69 -10.09 23.20
N LYS A 120 2.38 -11.37 23.06
CA LYS A 120 3.36 -12.35 22.60
C LYS A 120 3.47 -12.25 21.08
N PHE A 121 4.65 -11.91 20.59
CA PHE A 121 4.93 -12.00 19.15
C PHE A 121 4.94 -13.47 18.71
N PRO A 122 4.47 -13.78 17.49
CA PRO A 122 4.53 -15.11 16.96
C PRO A 122 5.98 -15.59 16.97
N SER A 123 6.20 -16.77 17.54
CA SER A 123 7.51 -17.43 17.44
C SER A 123 7.78 -17.71 15.97
N GLN A 124 9.00 -17.47 15.48
CA GLN A 124 9.43 -17.73 14.09
C GLN A 124 9.37 -19.22 13.69
N LEU A 125 8.77 -20.06 14.50
CA LEU A 125 8.42 -21.42 14.17
C LEU A 125 7.23 -21.34 13.22
N VAL A 126 7.54 -21.32 11.92
CA VAL A 126 6.55 -21.72 10.92
C VAL A 126 6.11 -23.13 11.33
N ASP A 127 4.91 -23.26 11.88
CA ASP A 127 4.33 -24.57 12.13
C ASP A 127 4.41 -25.35 10.83
N ALA A 128 4.96 -26.55 10.86
CA ALA A 128 5.08 -27.41 9.68
C ALA A 128 3.72 -27.66 9.00
N SER A 129 2.62 -27.52 9.77
CA SER A 129 1.24 -27.54 9.28
C SER A 129 0.91 -26.38 8.35
N VAL A 130 1.51 -25.18 8.56
CA VAL A 130 1.29 -23.99 7.74
C VAL A 130 2.15 -24.02 6.47
N ALA A 131 3.32 -24.67 6.53
CA ALA A 131 4.16 -24.88 5.35
C ALA A 131 3.47 -25.74 4.29
N ASN A 132 2.55 -26.61 4.68
CA ASN A 132 1.76 -27.45 3.78
C ASN A 132 0.58 -26.71 3.10
N GLU A 133 0.22 -25.51 3.55
CA GLU A 133 -0.84 -24.68 2.97
C GLU A 133 -0.31 -23.64 1.96
N LEU A 134 1.01 -23.44 1.91
CA LEU A 134 1.61 -22.62 0.85
C LEU A 134 1.57 -23.38 -0.47
N PRO A 135 1.23 -22.71 -1.59
CA PRO A 135 1.21 -23.36 -2.89
C PRO A 135 2.56 -24.02 -3.16
N GLN A 136 2.56 -25.31 -3.52
CA GLN A 136 3.80 -25.99 -3.89
C GLN A 136 4.37 -25.33 -5.15
N MET A 137 5.69 -25.11 -5.16
CA MET A 137 6.38 -24.51 -6.29
C MET A 137 6.86 -25.58 -7.25
N ASN A 138 6.48 -25.46 -8.51
CA ASN A 138 6.96 -26.27 -9.62
C ASN A 138 8.37 -25.83 -10.07
N SER A 139 8.70 -24.54 -9.90
CA SER A 139 9.98 -23.98 -10.30
C SER A 139 10.43 -22.89 -9.30
N LYS A 140 11.74 -22.66 -9.24
CA LYS A 140 12.28 -21.58 -8.41
C LYS A 140 11.92 -20.23 -9.03
N PRO A 141 11.45 -19.24 -8.24
CA PRO A 141 11.22 -17.89 -8.72
C PRO A 141 12.54 -17.22 -9.12
N LEU A 142 12.51 -16.47 -10.21
CA LEU A 142 13.65 -15.70 -10.70
C LEU A 142 13.62 -14.31 -10.07
N VAL A 143 14.65 -13.93 -9.36
CA VAL A 143 14.72 -12.60 -8.71
C VAL A 143 14.57 -11.48 -9.73
N TRP A 144 15.17 -11.62 -10.91
CA TRP A 144 15.10 -10.63 -11.98
C TRP A 144 13.71 -10.48 -12.61
N LEU A 145 12.92 -11.50 -12.65
CA LEU A 145 11.62 -11.43 -13.32
C LEU A 145 10.49 -11.19 -12.32
N GLU A 146 10.29 -12.10 -11.36
CA GLU A 146 9.22 -11.97 -10.37
C GLU A 146 9.53 -10.88 -9.34
N GLY A 147 10.79 -10.79 -8.90
CA GLY A 147 11.20 -9.79 -7.91
C GLY A 147 11.16 -8.38 -8.48
N VAL A 148 11.81 -8.14 -9.62
CA VAL A 148 11.84 -6.80 -10.25
C VAL A 148 10.44 -6.38 -10.71
N SER A 149 9.66 -7.27 -11.33
CA SER A 149 8.28 -6.93 -11.76
C SER A 149 7.37 -6.60 -10.58
N SER A 150 7.50 -7.31 -9.46
CA SER A 150 6.73 -7.00 -8.24
C SER A 150 7.11 -5.66 -7.64
N VAL A 151 8.40 -5.32 -7.64
CA VAL A 151 8.89 -4.02 -7.15
C VAL A 151 8.42 -2.88 -8.07
N LEU A 152 8.54 -3.04 -9.39
CA LEU A 152 8.06 -2.05 -10.36
C LEU A 152 6.55 -1.86 -10.26
N PHE A 153 5.80 -2.94 -10.03
CA PHE A 153 4.38 -2.88 -9.72
C PHE A 153 4.12 -1.99 -8.50
N GLY A 154 4.86 -2.19 -7.40
CA GLY A 154 4.73 -1.40 -6.19
C GLY A 154 5.01 0.08 -6.40
N VAL A 155 6.12 0.41 -7.09
CA VAL A 155 6.47 1.80 -7.44
C VAL A 155 5.38 2.46 -8.28
N ALA A 156 4.90 1.76 -9.32
CA ALA A 156 3.90 2.29 -10.23
C ALA A 156 2.54 2.50 -9.54
N ALA A 157 2.08 1.50 -8.76
CA ALA A 157 0.84 1.60 -7.99
C ALA A 157 0.92 2.73 -6.95
N PHE A 158 2.08 2.89 -6.28
CA PHE A 158 2.32 3.96 -5.32
C PHE A 158 2.25 5.33 -5.99
N SER A 159 2.87 5.47 -7.15
CA SER A 159 2.90 6.72 -7.92
C SER A 159 1.50 7.15 -8.35
N THR A 160 0.69 6.20 -8.85
CA THR A 160 -0.70 6.45 -9.29
C THR A 160 -1.55 7.02 -8.17
N PHE A 161 -1.57 6.40 -6.99
CA PHE A 161 -2.40 6.94 -5.91
C PHE A 161 -1.90 8.30 -5.41
N TYR A 162 -0.57 8.50 -5.36
CA TYR A 162 0.03 9.76 -4.93
C TYR A 162 -0.35 10.92 -5.86
N VAL A 163 -0.20 10.72 -7.17
CA VAL A 163 -0.51 11.74 -8.17
C VAL A 163 -1.95 12.20 -8.06
N ILE A 164 -2.89 11.28 -7.95
CA ILE A 164 -4.32 11.63 -7.85
C ILE A 164 -4.63 12.39 -6.55
N VAL A 165 -4.11 11.93 -5.41
CA VAL A 165 -4.36 12.64 -4.13
C VAL A 165 -3.87 14.08 -4.17
N VAL A 166 -2.70 14.32 -4.75
CA VAL A 166 -2.06 15.63 -4.72
C VAL A 166 -2.57 16.55 -5.83
N TRP A 167 -2.77 16.01 -7.03
CA TRP A 167 -2.98 16.84 -8.23
C TRP A 167 -4.40 16.86 -8.76
N MET A 168 -5.24 15.88 -8.38
CA MET A 168 -6.63 15.81 -8.86
C MET A 168 -7.44 17.08 -8.57
N PRO A 169 -7.39 17.70 -7.37
CA PRO A 169 -8.11 18.96 -7.16
C PRO A 169 -7.68 20.05 -8.11
N LYS A 170 -6.37 20.25 -8.29
CA LYS A 170 -5.85 21.29 -9.20
C LYS A 170 -6.23 21.01 -10.66
N TYR A 171 -6.17 19.75 -11.08
CA TYR A 171 -6.60 19.33 -12.41
C TYR A 171 -8.10 19.58 -12.63
N ALA A 172 -8.94 19.22 -11.67
CA ALA A 172 -10.38 19.42 -11.75
C ALA A 172 -10.76 20.92 -11.82
N MET A 173 -10.06 21.78 -11.10
CA MET A 173 -10.23 23.23 -11.23
C MET A 173 -9.86 23.74 -12.63
N ALA A 174 -8.73 23.29 -13.16
CA ALA A 174 -8.18 23.79 -14.42
C ALA A 174 -8.94 23.30 -15.66
N PHE A 175 -9.38 22.04 -15.67
CA PHE A 175 -9.92 21.38 -16.86
C PHE A 175 -11.40 20.98 -16.75
N ALA A 176 -11.94 20.80 -15.54
CA ALA A 176 -13.35 20.49 -15.34
C ALA A 176 -14.18 21.70 -14.88
N GLY A 177 -13.56 22.88 -14.70
CA GLY A 177 -14.25 24.12 -14.30
C GLY A 177 -14.83 24.07 -12.88
N MET A 178 -14.30 23.22 -12.00
CA MET A 178 -14.76 23.06 -10.62
C MET A 178 -14.26 24.23 -9.76
N SER A 179 -15.09 24.70 -8.83
CA SER A 179 -14.65 25.60 -7.78
C SER A 179 -13.67 24.90 -6.84
N GLU A 180 -12.85 25.65 -6.10
CA GLU A 180 -11.89 25.09 -5.15
C GLU A 180 -12.54 24.15 -4.13
N ALA A 181 -13.69 24.56 -3.58
CA ALA A 181 -14.44 23.77 -2.61
C ALA A 181 -15.00 22.46 -3.20
N GLU A 182 -15.40 22.46 -4.47
CA GLU A 182 -15.86 21.26 -5.16
C GLU A 182 -14.69 20.35 -5.52
N ALA A 183 -13.58 20.92 -5.99
CA ALA A 183 -12.38 20.17 -6.35
C ALA A 183 -11.78 19.44 -5.15
N LEU A 184 -11.78 20.03 -3.95
CA LEU A 184 -11.33 19.39 -2.73
C LEU A 184 -12.19 18.15 -2.35
N LYS A 185 -13.45 18.09 -2.76
CA LYS A 185 -14.30 16.90 -2.53
C LYS A 185 -13.78 15.66 -3.27
N THR A 186 -13.00 15.82 -4.34
CA THR A 186 -12.38 14.69 -5.05
C THR A 186 -11.52 13.82 -4.11
N ILE A 187 -10.83 14.43 -3.13
CA ILE A 187 -10.04 13.71 -2.12
C ILE A 187 -10.95 12.87 -1.21
N SER A 188 -12.14 13.39 -0.86
CA SER A 188 -13.11 12.65 -0.07
C SER A 188 -13.65 11.45 -0.84
N TYR A 189 -14.02 11.62 -2.12
CA TYR A 189 -14.43 10.51 -2.98
C TYR A 189 -13.33 9.45 -3.15
N TYR A 190 -12.10 9.88 -3.33
CA TYR A 190 -10.94 8.99 -3.35
C TYR A 190 -10.82 8.16 -2.05
N SER A 191 -10.91 8.80 -0.89
CA SER A 191 -10.84 8.12 0.41
C SER A 191 -11.99 7.14 0.62
N MET A 192 -13.21 7.51 0.21
CA MET A 192 -14.37 6.61 0.21
C MET A 192 -14.13 5.39 -0.68
N GLY A 193 -13.63 5.60 -1.90
CA GLY A 193 -13.28 4.50 -2.81
C GLY A 193 -12.28 3.53 -2.18
N SER A 194 -11.23 4.07 -1.55
CA SER A 194 -10.23 3.28 -0.84
C SER A 194 -10.83 2.43 0.28
N LEU A 195 -11.70 3.01 1.10
CA LEU A 195 -12.36 2.28 2.19
C LEU A 195 -13.29 1.17 1.65
N VAL A 196 -14.10 1.47 0.65
CA VAL A 196 -15.00 0.49 0.01
C VAL A 196 -14.20 -0.69 -0.54
N CYS A 197 -13.09 -0.41 -1.24
CA CYS A 197 -12.20 -1.45 -1.75
C CYS A 197 -11.66 -2.35 -0.64
N VAL A 198 -11.16 -1.77 0.44
CA VAL A 198 -10.60 -2.52 1.56
C VAL A 198 -11.60 -3.51 2.12
N PHE A 199 -12.85 -3.09 2.38
CA PHE A 199 -13.87 -3.98 2.92
C PHE A 199 -14.27 -5.08 1.93
N ILE A 200 -14.45 -4.74 0.65
CA ILE A 200 -14.79 -5.71 -0.40
C ILE A 200 -13.67 -6.74 -0.55
N PHE A 201 -12.43 -6.29 -0.72
CA PHE A 201 -11.32 -7.23 -0.92
C PHE A 201 -10.94 -7.99 0.35
N ALA A 202 -11.09 -7.42 1.55
CA ALA A 202 -10.93 -8.17 2.79
C ALA A 202 -11.89 -9.38 2.86
N ALA A 203 -13.12 -9.22 2.38
CA ALA A 203 -14.08 -10.32 2.30
C ALA A 203 -13.75 -11.31 1.15
N LEU A 204 -13.48 -10.80 -0.05
CA LEU A 204 -13.23 -11.63 -1.23
C LEU A 204 -11.94 -12.46 -1.11
N LEU A 205 -10.86 -11.89 -0.59
CA LEU A 205 -9.56 -12.56 -0.45
C LEU A 205 -9.58 -13.67 0.60
N LYS A 206 -10.54 -13.65 1.51
CA LYS A 206 -10.64 -14.68 2.55
C LYS A 206 -10.90 -16.09 1.97
N LYS A 207 -11.74 -16.20 0.91
CA LYS A 207 -12.17 -17.49 0.36
C LYS A 207 -12.38 -17.52 -1.16
N MET A 208 -12.51 -16.38 -1.83
CA MET A 208 -13.03 -16.31 -3.21
C MET A 208 -12.00 -15.94 -4.26
N VAL A 209 -11.03 -15.09 -3.93
CA VAL A 209 -10.10 -14.52 -4.91
C VAL A 209 -8.67 -14.55 -4.35
N ARG A 210 -7.68 -14.84 -5.18
CA ARG A 210 -6.28 -14.69 -4.80
C ARG A 210 -5.80 -13.25 -4.95
N PRO A 211 -4.83 -12.78 -4.14
CA PRO A 211 -4.28 -11.42 -4.23
C PRO A 211 -3.82 -11.04 -5.64
N ILE A 212 -3.29 -11.99 -6.40
CA ILE A 212 -2.80 -11.75 -7.75
C ILE A 212 -3.90 -11.31 -8.73
N TRP A 213 -5.12 -11.85 -8.62
CA TRP A 213 -6.26 -11.41 -9.41
C TRP A 213 -6.70 -9.99 -9.09
N ALA A 214 -6.70 -9.66 -7.80
CA ALA A 214 -7.01 -8.32 -7.33
C ALA A 214 -6.02 -7.29 -7.88
N ASN A 215 -4.72 -7.62 -7.95
CA ASN A 215 -3.70 -6.73 -8.50
C ASN A 215 -3.96 -6.45 -9.99
N VAL A 216 -4.24 -7.46 -10.80
CA VAL A 216 -4.53 -7.27 -12.23
C VAL A 216 -5.82 -6.49 -12.45
N PHE A 217 -6.91 -6.86 -11.75
CA PHE A 217 -8.19 -6.18 -11.86
C PHE A 217 -8.10 -4.71 -11.50
N ASN A 218 -7.52 -4.41 -10.35
CA ASN A 218 -7.40 -3.03 -9.87
C ASN A 218 -6.47 -2.19 -10.75
N SER A 219 -5.37 -2.74 -11.25
CA SER A 219 -4.47 -2.01 -12.16
C SER A 219 -5.14 -1.72 -13.50
N ALA A 220 -5.94 -2.66 -14.05
CA ALA A 220 -6.72 -2.43 -15.24
C ALA A 220 -7.76 -1.32 -15.03
N LEU A 221 -8.47 -1.37 -13.90
CA LEU A 221 -9.46 -0.37 -13.55
C LEU A 221 -8.84 1.02 -13.38
N ALA A 222 -7.68 1.12 -12.70
CA ALA A 222 -6.94 2.38 -12.55
C ALA A 222 -6.50 2.95 -13.91
N THR A 223 -5.96 2.10 -14.79
CA THR A 223 -5.49 2.50 -16.12
C THR A 223 -6.65 3.05 -16.97
N ILE A 224 -7.76 2.34 -17.03
CA ILE A 224 -8.95 2.77 -17.78
C ILE A 224 -9.47 4.11 -17.20
N THR A 225 -9.53 4.23 -15.89
CA THR A 225 -10.05 5.44 -15.23
C THR A 225 -9.14 6.63 -15.47
N ALA A 226 -7.81 6.48 -15.37
CA ALA A 226 -6.87 7.57 -15.68
C ALA A 226 -7.01 8.05 -17.13
N ALA A 227 -7.21 7.12 -18.09
CA ALA A 227 -7.48 7.46 -19.48
C ALA A 227 -8.80 8.26 -19.63
N ILE A 228 -9.87 7.85 -18.95
CA ILE A 228 -11.16 8.55 -19.03
C ILE A 228 -11.06 9.96 -18.43
N ILE A 229 -10.36 10.12 -17.30
CA ILE A 229 -10.13 11.44 -16.67
C ILE A 229 -9.39 12.38 -17.64
N TYR A 230 -8.39 11.86 -18.35
CA TYR A 230 -7.64 12.65 -19.32
C TYR A 230 -8.46 13.04 -20.54
N LEU A 231 -9.24 12.10 -21.10
CA LEU A 231 -9.99 12.30 -22.36
C LEU A 231 -11.26 13.15 -22.19
N TYR A 232 -11.93 13.04 -21.04
CA TYR A 232 -13.22 13.65 -20.79
C TYR A 232 -13.29 14.37 -19.42
N PRO A 233 -12.47 15.43 -19.21
CA PRO A 233 -12.45 16.15 -17.94
C PRO A 233 -13.77 16.88 -17.70
N SER A 234 -14.57 16.36 -16.79
CA SER A 234 -15.81 16.99 -16.32
C SER A 234 -15.96 16.81 -14.81
N PRO A 235 -16.76 17.60 -14.11
CA PRO A 235 -16.94 17.46 -12.66
C PRO A 235 -17.35 16.05 -12.23
N LEU A 236 -18.27 15.44 -12.99
CA LEU A 236 -18.71 14.06 -12.74
C LEU A 236 -17.57 13.06 -12.90
N VAL A 237 -16.83 13.17 -14.01
CA VAL A 237 -15.69 12.25 -14.31
C VAL A 237 -14.57 12.43 -13.29
N CYS A 238 -14.27 13.66 -12.87
CA CYS A 238 -13.25 13.90 -11.85
C CYS A 238 -13.65 13.31 -10.49
N ASN A 239 -14.89 13.45 -10.06
CA ASN A 239 -15.37 12.90 -8.80
C ASN A 239 -15.47 11.37 -8.85
N ALA A 240 -16.11 10.81 -9.88
CA ALA A 240 -16.24 9.37 -10.07
C ALA A 240 -14.87 8.72 -10.30
N GLY A 241 -14.00 9.36 -11.09
CA GLY A 241 -12.65 8.90 -11.35
C GLY A 241 -11.78 8.89 -10.09
N ALA A 242 -11.87 9.93 -9.26
CA ALA A 242 -11.18 9.95 -7.96
C ALA A 242 -11.65 8.79 -7.07
N PHE A 243 -12.97 8.53 -6.99
CA PHE A 243 -13.51 7.38 -6.26
C PHE A 243 -12.97 6.06 -6.81
N VAL A 244 -13.00 5.86 -8.13
CA VAL A 244 -12.55 4.61 -8.77
C VAL A 244 -11.05 4.40 -8.62
N ILE A 245 -10.22 5.46 -8.71
CA ILE A 245 -8.77 5.34 -8.45
C ILE A 245 -8.51 5.13 -6.97
N GLY A 246 -9.28 5.77 -6.09
CA GLY A 246 -9.24 5.46 -4.66
C GLY A 246 -9.53 3.99 -4.39
N PHE A 247 -10.55 3.45 -5.03
CA PHE A 247 -10.90 2.03 -4.97
C PHE A 247 -9.76 1.15 -5.53
N SER A 248 -9.27 1.43 -6.72
CA SER A 248 -8.36 0.56 -7.44
C SER A 248 -6.89 0.71 -7.03
N ALA A 249 -6.37 1.93 -6.92
CA ALA A 249 -4.96 2.14 -6.61
C ALA A 249 -4.67 2.26 -5.11
N ALA A 250 -5.55 2.91 -4.34
CA ALA A 250 -5.33 3.15 -2.92
C ALA A 250 -5.91 2.08 -2.00
N GLY A 251 -6.89 1.32 -2.47
CA GLY A 251 -7.67 0.37 -1.65
C GLY A 251 -6.95 -0.89 -1.22
N GLY A 252 -5.62 -0.86 -1.12
CA GLY A 252 -4.84 -1.99 -0.61
C GLY A 252 -4.00 -2.72 -1.66
N ILE A 253 -3.97 -2.24 -2.91
CA ILE A 253 -3.19 -2.86 -4.00
C ILE A 253 -1.70 -2.96 -3.66
N LEU A 254 -1.13 -1.99 -2.94
CA LEU A 254 0.24 -2.01 -2.45
C LEU A 254 0.49 -3.17 -1.50
N GLN A 255 -0.42 -3.36 -0.53
CA GLN A 255 -0.35 -4.41 0.46
C GLN A 255 -0.53 -5.79 -0.20
N LEU A 256 -1.39 -5.87 -1.20
CA LEU A 256 -1.57 -7.10 -1.99
C LEU A 256 -0.33 -7.42 -2.83
N GLY A 257 0.35 -6.41 -3.37
CA GLY A 257 1.64 -6.56 -4.05
C GLY A 257 2.72 -7.15 -3.12
N VAL A 258 2.82 -6.64 -1.89
CA VAL A 258 3.70 -7.21 -0.84
C VAL A 258 3.34 -8.66 -0.54
N SER A 259 2.05 -8.97 -0.42
CA SER A 259 1.57 -10.33 -0.16
C SER A 259 2.00 -11.29 -1.27
N VAL A 260 1.74 -10.94 -2.54
CA VAL A 260 2.13 -11.74 -3.71
C VAL A 260 3.65 -11.94 -3.79
N MET A 261 4.43 -10.86 -3.59
CA MET A 261 5.89 -10.95 -3.59
C MET A 261 6.41 -11.85 -2.47
N SER A 262 5.76 -11.82 -1.30
CA SER A 262 6.12 -12.67 -0.16
C SER A 262 5.80 -14.15 -0.40
N GLU A 263 4.80 -14.47 -1.22
CA GLU A 263 4.51 -15.84 -1.65
C GLU A 263 5.62 -16.39 -2.55
N PHE A 264 6.17 -15.59 -3.48
CA PHE A 264 7.31 -16.02 -4.31
C PHE A 264 8.59 -16.26 -3.51
N PHE A 265 8.81 -15.51 -2.43
CA PHE A 265 10.04 -15.57 -1.64
C PHE A 265 9.78 -15.88 -0.15
N PRO A 266 9.19 -17.05 0.18
CA PRO A 266 8.73 -17.36 1.53
C PRO A 266 9.84 -17.39 2.59
N LYS A 267 11.06 -17.75 2.19
CA LYS A 267 12.25 -17.78 3.06
C LYS A 267 12.86 -16.41 3.36
N SER A 268 12.42 -15.36 2.63
CA SER A 268 13.01 -14.02 2.68
C SER A 268 11.97 -12.94 2.81
N LYS A 269 10.82 -13.20 3.43
CA LYS A 269 9.67 -12.27 3.53
C LYS A 269 10.08 -10.88 4.01
N ALA A 270 10.83 -10.78 5.11
CA ALA A 270 11.27 -9.49 5.64
C ALA A 270 12.15 -8.72 4.63
N LYS A 271 13.08 -9.41 3.95
CA LYS A 271 13.96 -8.77 2.96
C LYS A 271 13.17 -8.24 1.75
N VAL A 272 12.25 -9.03 1.21
CA VAL A 272 11.45 -8.59 0.05
C VAL A 272 10.46 -7.49 0.42
N THR A 273 9.88 -7.53 1.61
CA THR A 273 9.05 -6.44 2.14
C THR A 273 9.85 -5.16 2.29
N SER A 274 11.07 -5.22 2.83
CA SER A 274 11.96 -4.06 2.95
C SER A 274 12.27 -3.44 1.61
N ILE A 275 12.64 -4.24 0.61
CA ILE A 275 12.94 -3.75 -0.75
C ILE A 275 11.70 -3.09 -1.36
N TYR A 276 10.55 -3.74 -1.25
CA TYR A 276 9.29 -3.22 -1.80
C TYR A 276 8.92 -1.87 -1.16
N MET A 277 8.99 -1.76 0.16
CA MET A 277 8.69 -0.53 0.90
C MET A 277 9.71 0.58 0.65
N MET A 278 10.99 0.22 0.55
CA MET A 278 12.06 1.18 0.22
C MET A 278 11.83 1.80 -1.16
N MET A 279 11.43 1.02 -2.14
CA MET A 279 11.12 1.52 -3.49
C MET A 279 9.86 2.38 -3.51
N GLY A 280 8.85 2.06 -2.69
CA GLY A 280 7.69 2.93 -2.45
C GLY A 280 8.10 4.27 -1.81
N GLY A 281 9.00 4.24 -0.84
CA GLY A 281 9.59 5.45 -0.24
C GLY A 281 10.36 6.29 -1.24
N LEU A 282 11.14 5.65 -2.13
CA LEU A 282 11.84 6.34 -3.23
C LEU A 282 10.84 7.00 -4.19
N ALA A 283 9.74 6.34 -4.53
CA ALA A 283 8.68 6.92 -5.34
C ALA A 283 8.09 8.17 -4.68
N ASN A 284 7.83 8.12 -3.35
CA ASN A 284 7.36 9.28 -2.59
C ASN A 284 8.30 10.48 -2.64
N PHE A 285 9.58 10.26 -2.82
CA PHE A 285 10.57 11.33 -2.96
C PHE A 285 10.66 11.83 -4.42
N VAL A 286 10.72 10.92 -5.38
CA VAL A 286 10.96 11.24 -6.79
C VAL A 286 9.72 11.82 -7.48
N ILE A 287 8.54 11.26 -7.20
CA ILE A 287 7.30 11.67 -7.88
C ILE A 287 6.92 13.15 -7.63
N PRO A 288 7.02 13.71 -6.40
CA PRO A 288 6.81 15.13 -6.18
C PRO A 288 7.73 16.01 -7.00
N LEU A 289 9.01 15.62 -7.19
CA LEU A 289 9.96 16.38 -7.99
C LEU A 289 9.56 16.40 -9.46
N ILE A 290 9.22 15.24 -10.01
CA ILE A 290 8.78 15.11 -11.41
C ILE A 290 7.47 15.88 -11.63
N THR A 291 6.48 15.69 -10.78
CA THR A 291 5.16 16.33 -10.93
C THR A 291 5.24 17.84 -10.66
N GLY A 292 6.12 18.28 -9.75
CA GLY A 292 6.42 19.71 -9.54
C GLY A 292 7.02 20.35 -10.78
N TYR A 293 7.96 19.68 -11.46
CA TYR A 293 8.50 20.15 -12.73
C TYR A 293 7.44 20.19 -13.83
N LEU A 294 6.66 19.12 -13.99
CA LEU A 294 5.59 19.00 -14.98
C LEU A 294 4.49 20.04 -14.77
N SER A 295 4.21 20.45 -13.54
CA SER A 295 3.19 21.46 -13.23
C SER A 295 3.50 22.84 -13.85
N ASN A 296 4.78 23.15 -14.06
CA ASN A 296 5.22 24.38 -14.73
C ASN A 296 5.05 24.31 -16.26
N ILE A 297 4.99 23.11 -16.83
CA ILE A 297 4.80 22.88 -18.27
C ILE A 297 3.30 22.80 -18.58
N GLY A 298 2.55 22.06 -17.78
CA GLY A 298 1.10 21.94 -17.88
C GLY A 298 0.54 20.80 -17.03
N LEU A 299 -0.57 21.07 -16.35
CA LEU A 299 -1.21 20.11 -15.45
C LEU A 299 -1.70 18.84 -16.18
N GLN A 300 -2.03 18.93 -17.48
CA GLN A 300 -2.42 17.76 -18.27
C GLN A 300 -1.34 16.69 -18.33
N TYR A 301 -0.07 17.06 -18.34
CA TYR A 301 1.05 16.12 -18.39
C TYR A 301 1.17 15.30 -17.11
N ILE A 302 0.66 15.82 -15.98
CA ILE A 302 0.65 15.08 -14.71
C ILE A 302 -0.34 13.92 -14.78
N ILE A 303 -1.51 14.10 -15.41
CA ILE A 303 -2.48 13.00 -15.59
C ILE A 303 -1.98 12.00 -16.65
N VAL A 304 -1.27 12.44 -17.69
CA VAL A 304 -0.59 11.53 -18.64
C VAL A 304 0.47 10.69 -17.91
N LEU A 305 1.24 11.32 -17.01
CA LEU A 305 2.20 10.60 -16.18
C LEU A 305 1.50 9.55 -15.28
N ASP A 306 0.37 9.93 -14.68
CA ASP A 306 -0.44 9.00 -13.88
C ASP A 306 -0.95 7.81 -14.69
N PHE A 307 -1.49 8.06 -15.88
CA PHE A 307 -1.86 7.01 -16.83
C PHE A 307 -0.68 6.09 -17.16
N THR A 308 0.51 6.66 -17.37
CA THR A 308 1.73 5.88 -17.65
C THR A 308 2.10 4.96 -16.48
N PHE A 309 2.00 5.46 -15.25
CA PHE A 309 2.22 4.63 -14.06
C PHE A 309 1.14 3.55 -13.91
N ALA A 310 -0.13 3.89 -14.09
CA ALA A 310 -1.21 2.90 -14.03
C ALA A 310 -1.04 1.79 -15.08
N LEU A 311 -0.63 2.16 -16.31
CA LEU A 311 -0.32 1.21 -17.37
C LEU A 311 0.91 0.33 -17.03
N LEU A 312 1.96 0.91 -16.46
CA LEU A 312 3.12 0.16 -15.99
C LEU A 312 2.74 -0.82 -14.88
N ALA A 313 1.89 -0.40 -13.95
CA ALA A 313 1.35 -1.28 -12.91
C ALA A 313 0.55 -2.45 -13.53
N LEU A 314 -0.28 -2.19 -14.54
CA LEU A 314 -1.03 -3.22 -15.24
C LEU A 314 -0.10 -4.21 -15.96
N ILE A 315 0.87 -3.73 -16.73
CA ILE A 315 1.84 -4.58 -17.44
C ILE A 315 2.60 -5.48 -16.48
N THR A 316 3.14 -4.89 -15.41
CA THR A 316 3.89 -5.65 -14.39
C THR A 316 3.00 -6.62 -13.62
N ALA A 317 1.75 -6.25 -13.31
CA ALA A 317 0.78 -7.15 -12.70
C ALA A 317 0.47 -8.36 -13.61
N ILE A 318 0.32 -8.15 -14.91
CA ILE A 318 0.11 -9.24 -15.89
C ILE A 318 1.33 -10.16 -15.97
N ILE A 319 2.55 -9.60 -15.98
CA ILE A 319 3.79 -10.41 -15.97
C ILE A 319 3.83 -11.28 -14.70
N VAL A 320 3.60 -10.68 -13.53
CA VAL A 320 3.58 -11.40 -12.25
C VAL A 320 2.47 -12.45 -12.24
N PHE A 321 1.29 -12.14 -12.78
CA PHE A 321 0.17 -13.06 -12.90
C PHE A 321 0.52 -14.30 -13.75
N ILE A 322 1.08 -14.11 -14.94
CA ILE A 322 1.48 -15.23 -15.82
C ILE A 322 2.55 -16.09 -15.14
N ARG A 323 3.52 -15.44 -14.47
CA ARG A 323 4.59 -16.12 -13.75
C ARG A 323 4.08 -16.87 -12.53
N TYR A 324 3.09 -16.33 -11.83
CA TYR A 324 2.46 -16.95 -10.67
C TYR A 324 1.94 -18.35 -11.02
N TYR A 325 1.16 -18.46 -12.12
CA TYR A 325 0.62 -19.74 -12.58
C TYR A 325 1.65 -20.69 -13.24
N ARG A 326 2.85 -20.20 -13.54
CA ARG A 326 3.97 -21.06 -13.99
C ARG A 326 4.81 -21.57 -12.84
N VAL A 327 4.93 -20.80 -11.77
CA VAL A 327 5.79 -21.13 -10.62
C VAL A 327 5.06 -21.98 -9.60
N PHE A 328 3.78 -21.69 -9.35
CA PHE A 328 3.00 -22.39 -8.34
C PHE A 328 2.14 -23.49 -8.94
N ILE A 329 2.06 -24.62 -8.21
CA ILE A 329 1.11 -25.72 -8.48
C ILE A 329 -0.18 -25.37 -7.73
N ILE A 330 -1.27 -25.20 -8.46
CA ILE A 330 -2.56 -24.91 -7.88
C ILE A 330 -3.31 -26.23 -7.73
N PRO A 331 -3.78 -26.60 -6.51
CA PRO A 331 -4.54 -27.81 -6.29
C PRO A 331 -5.85 -27.82 -7.12
N GLU A 332 -6.22 -28.98 -7.66
CA GLU A 332 -7.44 -29.14 -8.49
C GLU A 332 -8.73 -28.84 -7.72
N ASN A 333 -8.71 -28.95 -6.41
CA ASN A 333 -9.83 -28.68 -5.51
C ASN A 333 -9.86 -27.23 -4.98
N ASP A 334 -9.03 -26.31 -5.52
CA ASP A 334 -9.12 -24.90 -5.16
C ASP A 334 -10.34 -24.25 -5.85
N VAL A 335 -11.33 -23.90 -5.02
CA VAL A 335 -12.62 -23.30 -5.46
C VAL A 335 -12.54 -21.80 -5.74
N ARG A 336 -11.37 -21.15 -5.66
CA ARG A 336 -11.25 -19.73 -5.91
C ARG A 336 -11.48 -19.36 -7.36
N PHE A 337 -11.98 -18.14 -7.58
CA PHE A 337 -12.35 -17.65 -8.90
C PHE A 337 -11.21 -17.79 -9.93
N GLY A 338 -11.51 -18.39 -11.06
CA GLY A 338 -10.61 -18.50 -12.21
C GLY A 338 -9.55 -19.61 -12.14
N GLU A 339 -9.36 -20.29 -11.01
CA GLU A 339 -8.27 -21.25 -10.80
C GLU A 339 -8.36 -22.46 -11.74
N HIS A 340 -9.53 -23.07 -11.87
CA HIS A 340 -9.72 -24.32 -12.62
C HIS A 340 -9.51 -24.14 -14.15
N LYS A 341 -9.92 -23.00 -14.72
CA LYS A 341 -9.82 -22.76 -16.17
C LYS A 341 -8.42 -22.31 -16.63
N PHE A 342 -7.68 -21.60 -15.78
CA PHE A 342 -6.37 -21.06 -16.13
C PHE A 342 -5.25 -22.08 -16.01
N SER A 343 -5.27 -22.87 -14.94
CA SER A 343 -4.32 -23.97 -14.73
C SER A 343 -4.35 -24.97 -15.87
N THR A 344 -5.54 -25.39 -16.30
CA THR A 344 -5.73 -26.36 -17.39
C THR A 344 -5.23 -25.80 -18.73
N ARG A 345 -5.50 -24.54 -19.06
CA ARG A 345 -5.03 -23.93 -20.33
C ARG A 345 -3.52 -23.76 -20.41
N LEU A 346 -2.86 -23.36 -19.34
CA LEU A 346 -1.40 -23.22 -19.32
C LEU A 346 -0.68 -24.57 -19.38
N ASN A 347 -1.25 -25.60 -18.77
CA ASN A 347 -0.73 -26.97 -18.90
C ASN A 347 -0.89 -27.53 -20.31
N THR A 348 -1.99 -27.22 -21.01
CA THR A 348 -2.22 -27.63 -22.39
C THR A 348 -1.23 -26.97 -23.36
N ILE A 349 -0.83 -25.73 -23.11
CA ILE A 349 0.19 -25.03 -23.93
C ILE A 349 1.58 -25.63 -23.68
N LYS A 350 1.88 -26.09 -22.47
CA LYS A 350 3.17 -26.69 -22.10
C LYS A 350 3.41 -28.08 -22.74
N HIS A 351 2.35 -28.79 -23.07
CA HIS A 351 2.42 -30.10 -23.76
C HIS A 351 2.41 -30.01 -25.30
N ARG A 352 2.26 -28.80 -25.88
CA ARG A 352 2.26 -28.57 -27.34
C ARG A 352 3.53 -27.84 -27.83
N GLY A 353 4.46 -27.49 -26.98
CA GLY A 353 5.79 -26.95 -27.31
C GLY A 353 6.90 -27.81 -26.74
#